data_d2e726708491bbd1b7d5fe6563e259f1
#
_entry.id   d2e726708491bbd1b7d5fe6563e259f1
#
_cell.length_a   1.000
_cell.length_b   1.000
_cell.length_c   1.000
_cell.angle_alpha   90.00
_cell.angle_beta   90.00
_cell.angle_gamma   90.00
#
_symmetry.space_group_name_H-M   'P 1'
#
loop_
_entity.id
_entity.type
_entity.pdbx_description
1 polymer ?
#
loop_
_entity_poly.entity_id
_entity_poly.type
_entity_poly.pdbx_seq_one_letter_code
_entity_poly.pdbx_strand_id
1 'polypeptide(L)'
;MPATERPVLAAVRNHVGHLTLNRPAGLNAVTLEMVRLLHQQLSAWAADPQIHAVVLRANGEKAFCAGGDIRSLYDSFQRGDTEHETFFEEEYALDQYIHAYPKPLLALMDGFVLGGGMGLVQGASLRVVTERVRMGMPEVGIGYFPDVGGSYFLSRLPGELGTYMGVTGLQIRAADALHVGLADWCVSHDQIAELDRCLDRMSRSEEHTSELQSHVN
;
A
#
# COMPACT_ATOMS: atom_id res chain seq x y z
N MET A 1 20.12 -14.06 5.49
CA MET A 1 19.34 -13.57 6.63
C MET A 1 18.26 -14.58 6.96
N PRO A 2 17.95 -14.88 8.24
CA PRO A 2 16.77 -15.65 8.60
C PRO A 2 15.51 -15.02 8.01
N ALA A 3 14.48 -15.82 7.71
CA ALA A 3 13.24 -15.33 7.08
C ALA A 3 12.53 -14.21 7.89
N THR A 4 12.75 -14.17 9.20
CA THR A 4 12.22 -13.16 10.12
C THR A 4 12.89 -11.78 10.02
N GLU A 5 14.03 -11.69 9.32
CA GLU A 5 14.80 -10.44 9.17
C GLU A 5 14.59 -9.77 7.80
N ARG A 6 13.88 -10.41 6.86
CA ARG A 6 13.62 -9.80 5.55
C ARG A 6 12.61 -8.65 5.69
N PRO A 7 12.89 -7.47 5.09
CA PRO A 7 12.00 -6.32 5.23
C PRO A 7 10.70 -6.45 4.41
N VAL A 8 10.64 -7.40 3.49
CA VAL A 8 9.43 -7.81 2.75
C VAL A 8 9.34 -9.33 2.79
N LEU A 9 8.20 -9.84 3.21
CA LEU A 9 7.89 -11.27 3.19
C LEU A 9 6.98 -11.58 2.01
N ALA A 10 7.23 -12.70 1.35
CA ALA A 10 6.41 -13.20 0.26
C ALA A 10 5.99 -14.64 0.53
N ALA A 11 4.70 -14.92 0.38
CA ALA A 11 4.13 -16.26 0.51
C ALA A 11 3.03 -16.43 -0.54
N VAL A 12 2.78 -17.67 -0.93
CA VAL A 12 1.64 -18.01 -1.81
C VAL A 12 0.73 -18.95 -1.05
N ARG A 13 -0.55 -18.62 -1.01
CA ARG A 13 -1.61 -19.46 -0.44
C ARG A 13 -2.79 -19.46 -1.39
N ASN A 14 -3.26 -20.64 -1.76
CA ASN A 14 -4.43 -20.81 -2.62
C ASN A 14 -4.44 -19.88 -3.86
N HIS A 15 -3.34 -19.87 -4.63
CA HIS A 15 -3.15 -19.02 -5.82
C HIS A 15 -3.15 -17.50 -5.55
N VAL A 16 -3.13 -17.08 -4.29
CA VAL A 16 -3.00 -15.68 -3.89
C VAL A 16 -1.58 -15.42 -3.38
N GLY A 17 -0.91 -14.44 -4.00
CA GLY A 17 0.37 -13.94 -3.53
C GLY A 17 0.17 -12.99 -2.34
N HIS A 18 0.84 -13.24 -1.22
CA HIS A 18 0.80 -12.39 -0.05
C HIS A 18 2.14 -11.68 0.11
N LEU A 19 2.16 -10.36 -0.09
CA LEU A 19 3.28 -9.48 0.22
C LEU A 19 3.04 -8.80 1.56
N THR A 20 4.03 -8.89 2.45
CA THR A 20 3.94 -8.30 3.77
C THR A 20 5.14 -7.39 4.03
N LEU A 21 4.88 -6.10 4.26
CA LEU A 21 5.89 -5.17 4.75
C LEU A 21 6.29 -5.60 6.16
N ASN A 22 7.59 -5.75 6.43
CA ASN A 22 8.08 -6.40 7.65
C ASN A 22 9.21 -5.62 8.33
N ARG A 23 9.00 -4.32 8.52
CA ARG A 23 9.85 -3.43 9.33
C ARG A 23 9.04 -2.72 10.42
N PRO A 24 8.28 -3.43 11.27
CA PRO A 24 7.33 -2.80 12.21
C PRO A 24 8.01 -1.86 13.21
N ALA A 25 9.27 -2.11 13.59
CA ALA A 25 10.03 -1.22 14.46
C ALA A 25 10.29 0.16 13.82
N GLY A 26 10.36 0.24 12.49
CA GLY A 26 10.46 1.46 11.70
C GLY A 26 9.13 1.89 11.08
N LEU A 27 7.99 1.46 11.63
CA LEU A 27 6.64 1.75 11.12
C LEU A 27 6.49 1.38 9.62
N ASN A 28 7.19 0.35 9.19
CA ASN A 28 7.26 -0.11 7.80
C ASN A 28 7.64 0.98 6.80
N ALA A 29 8.45 1.97 7.24
CA ALA A 29 8.99 2.97 6.35
C ALA A 29 9.78 2.30 5.21
N VAL A 30 9.51 2.75 3.98
CA VAL A 30 10.00 2.13 2.74
C VAL A 30 11.47 2.48 2.51
N THR A 31 12.29 1.46 2.30
CA THR A 31 13.69 1.61 1.87
C THR A 31 13.86 1.21 0.42
N LEU A 32 14.96 1.60 -0.20
CA LEU A 32 15.30 1.18 -1.57
C LEU A 32 15.32 -0.36 -1.71
N GLU A 33 15.80 -1.09 -0.69
CA GLU A 33 15.73 -2.55 -0.67
C GLU A 33 14.28 -3.05 -0.73
N MET A 34 13.37 -2.45 0.04
CA MET A 34 11.94 -2.83 0.02
C MET A 34 11.31 -2.55 -1.34
N VAL A 35 11.59 -1.40 -1.95
CA VAL A 35 11.11 -1.05 -3.30
C VAL A 35 11.50 -2.14 -4.30
N ARG A 36 12.77 -2.52 -4.30
CA ARG A 36 13.29 -3.57 -5.20
C ARG A 36 12.68 -4.93 -4.96
N LEU A 37 12.54 -5.33 -3.70
CA LEU A 37 11.92 -6.62 -3.33
C LEU A 37 10.45 -6.67 -3.74
N LEU A 38 9.69 -5.59 -3.51
CA LEU A 38 8.29 -5.49 -3.91
C LEU A 38 8.16 -5.56 -5.43
N HIS A 39 8.93 -4.76 -6.16
CA HIS A 39 8.90 -4.75 -7.62
C HIS A 39 9.28 -6.10 -8.22
N GLN A 40 10.35 -6.72 -7.72
CA GLN A 40 10.79 -8.04 -8.16
C GLN A 40 9.70 -9.10 -7.95
N GLN A 41 9.09 -9.12 -6.77
CA GLN A 41 8.10 -10.14 -6.44
C GLN A 41 6.79 -9.93 -7.20
N LEU A 42 6.33 -8.68 -7.32
CA LEU A 42 5.16 -8.35 -8.11
C LEU A 42 5.36 -8.72 -9.59
N SER A 43 6.53 -8.43 -10.16
CA SER A 43 6.87 -8.79 -11.55
C SER A 43 6.87 -10.31 -11.75
N ALA A 44 7.44 -11.07 -10.83
CA ALA A 44 7.42 -12.52 -10.88
C ALA A 44 5.98 -13.07 -10.85
N TRP A 45 5.14 -12.55 -9.96
CA TRP A 45 3.75 -13.00 -9.86
C TRP A 45 2.85 -12.50 -10.99
N ALA A 46 3.15 -11.38 -11.60
CA ALA A 46 2.45 -10.92 -12.80
C ALA A 46 2.58 -11.92 -13.95
N ALA A 47 3.76 -12.51 -14.11
CA ALA A 47 4.06 -13.50 -15.16
C ALA A 47 3.62 -14.93 -14.81
N ASP A 48 3.38 -15.25 -13.54
CA ASP A 48 3.03 -16.60 -13.08
C ASP A 48 1.52 -16.88 -13.25
N PRO A 49 1.09 -17.79 -14.14
CA PRO A 49 -0.32 -18.12 -14.33
C PRO A 49 -0.96 -18.79 -13.10
N GLN A 50 -0.17 -19.30 -12.16
CA GLN A 50 -0.70 -19.91 -10.93
C GLN A 50 -1.07 -18.86 -9.88
N ILE A 51 -0.65 -17.61 -10.04
CA ILE A 51 -1.04 -16.51 -9.15
C ILE A 51 -2.21 -15.77 -9.78
N HIS A 52 -3.33 -15.73 -9.09
CA HIS A 52 -4.56 -15.11 -9.58
C HIS A 52 -4.80 -13.71 -9.02
N ALA A 53 -4.31 -13.44 -7.83
CA ALA A 53 -4.44 -12.16 -7.15
C ALA A 53 -3.26 -11.93 -6.20
N VAL A 54 -3.08 -10.69 -5.75
CA VAL A 54 -2.06 -10.33 -4.75
C VAL A 54 -2.72 -9.57 -3.60
N VAL A 55 -2.27 -9.84 -2.38
CA VAL A 55 -2.59 -9.08 -1.18
C VAL A 55 -1.33 -8.41 -0.68
N LEU A 56 -1.36 -7.10 -0.57
CA LEU A 56 -0.33 -6.28 0.07
C LEU A 56 -0.79 -5.88 1.46
N ARG A 57 0.00 -6.21 2.47
CA ARG A 57 -0.28 -5.96 3.88
C ARG A 57 0.99 -5.62 4.65
N ALA A 58 0.89 -5.41 5.94
CA ALA A 58 2.03 -5.10 6.79
C ALA A 58 1.98 -5.87 8.12
N ASN A 59 3.14 -6.14 8.66
CA ASN A 59 3.32 -6.63 10.03
C ASN A 59 3.41 -5.46 11.02
N GLY A 60 2.97 -5.71 12.26
CA GLY A 60 2.95 -4.73 13.34
C GLY A 60 1.57 -4.09 13.51
N GLU A 61 1.39 -3.45 14.67
CA GLU A 61 0.07 -2.95 15.11
C GLU A 61 -0.13 -1.44 14.86
N LYS A 62 0.91 -0.71 14.48
CA LYS A 62 0.88 0.75 14.44
C LYS A 62 0.70 1.31 13.04
N ALA A 63 1.32 0.69 12.04
CA ALA A 63 1.37 1.24 10.71
C ALA A 63 1.38 0.15 9.64
N PHE A 64 0.58 0.37 8.61
CA PHE A 64 0.80 -0.29 7.34
C PHE A 64 2.12 0.22 6.74
N CYS A 65 2.27 1.53 6.55
CA CYS A 65 3.50 2.18 6.09
C CYS A 65 3.48 3.67 6.42
N ALA A 66 4.54 4.17 7.07
CA ALA A 66 4.66 5.59 7.44
C ALA A 66 5.37 6.46 6.38
N GLY A 67 5.53 5.97 5.15
CA GLY A 67 6.20 6.68 4.05
C GLY A 67 7.61 6.18 3.78
N GLY A 68 8.38 6.93 3.00
CA GLY A 68 9.79 6.65 2.75
C GLY A 68 10.65 6.73 4.01
N ASP A 69 11.73 5.96 4.08
CA ASP A 69 12.69 6.03 5.20
C ASP A 69 13.57 7.28 5.06
N ILE A 70 13.01 8.42 5.51
CA ILE A 70 13.66 9.74 5.41
C ILE A 70 15.07 9.75 6.04
N ARG A 71 15.29 8.95 7.09
CA ARG A 71 16.62 8.86 7.71
C ARG A 71 17.63 8.25 6.74
N SER A 72 17.29 7.15 6.09
CA SER A 72 18.17 6.52 5.09
C SER A 72 18.47 7.47 3.93
N LEU A 73 17.45 8.22 3.46
CA LEU A 73 17.63 9.21 2.40
C LEU A 73 18.53 10.36 2.83
N TYR A 74 18.34 10.89 4.03
CA TYR A 74 19.22 11.94 4.60
C TYR A 74 20.65 11.44 4.76
N ASP A 75 20.85 10.24 5.27
CA ASP A 75 22.18 9.66 5.46
C ASP A 75 22.89 9.44 4.11
N SER A 76 22.17 9.02 3.07
CA SER A 76 22.68 8.92 1.69
C SER A 76 23.15 10.28 1.18
N PHE A 77 22.31 11.32 1.32
CA PHE A 77 22.66 12.66 0.92
C PHE A 77 23.92 13.17 1.67
N GLN A 78 24.02 12.95 2.98
CA GLN A 78 25.18 13.33 3.79
C GLN A 78 26.47 12.59 3.39
N ARG A 79 26.36 11.34 2.94
CA ARG A 79 27.50 10.56 2.40
C ARG A 79 27.94 11.04 1.02
N GLY A 80 27.10 11.81 0.31
CA GLY A 80 27.33 12.24 -1.07
C GLY A 80 27.20 11.12 -2.10
N ASP A 81 26.46 10.06 -1.77
CA ASP A 81 26.08 9.02 -2.74
C ASP A 81 24.72 9.33 -3.39
N THR A 82 24.29 8.52 -4.36
CA THR A 82 23.06 8.72 -5.16
C THR A 82 21.93 7.79 -4.77
N GLU A 83 22.01 7.08 -3.65
CA GLU A 83 21.00 6.14 -3.21
C GLU A 83 19.63 6.82 -3.01
N HIS A 84 19.62 8.06 -2.49
CA HIS A 84 18.42 8.86 -2.28
C HIS A 84 17.74 9.24 -3.61
N GLU A 85 18.50 9.55 -4.67
CA GLU A 85 17.95 9.84 -6.01
C GLU A 85 17.36 8.56 -6.62
N THR A 86 18.13 7.47 -6.57
CA THR A 86 17.69 6.15 -7.04
C THR A 86 16.44 5.65 -6.32
N PHE A 87 16.31 5.96 -5.02
CA PHE A 87 15.12 5.60 -4.25
C PHE A 87 13.86 6.21 -4.87
N PHE A 88 13.83 7.51 -5.12
CA PHE A 88 12.66 8.17 -5.71
C PHE A 88 12.34 7.66 -7.11
N GLU A 89 13.37 7.44 -7.94
CA GLU A 89 13.17 6.90 -9.28
C GLU A 89 12.51 5.51 -9.25
N GLU A 90 13.04 4.61 -8.41
CA GLU A 90 12.55 3.24 -8.31
C GLU A 90 11.21 3.16 -7.55
N GLU A 91 10.98 4.01 -6.52
CA GLU A 91 9.70 4.09 -5.80
C GLU A 91 8.58 4.53 -6.75
N TYR A 92 8.78 5.60 -7.53
CA TYR A 92 7.76 6.07 -8.48
C TYR A 92 7.49 5.06 -9.59
N ALA A 93 8.52 4.34 -10.04
CA ALA A 93 8.35 3.26 -11.00
C ALA A 93 7.53 2.10 -10.40
N LEU A 94 7.73 1.76 -9.12
CA LEU A 94 6.95 0.76 -8.40
C LEU A 94 5.49 1.20 -8.26
N ASP A 95 5.21 2.45 -7.87
CA ASP A 95 3.86 2.98 -7.73
C ASP A 95 3.10 2.95 -9.06
N GLN A 96 3.78 3.34 -10.15
CA GLN A 96 3.22 3.23 -11.50
C GLN A 96 2.96 1.76 -11.88
N TYR A 97 3.85 0.85 -11.52
CA TYR A 97 3.69 -0.57 -11.78
C TYR A 97 2.50 -1.16 -11.01
N ILE A 98 2.32 -0.78 -9.74
CA ILE A 98 1.15 -1.17 -8.92
C ILE A 98 -0.14 -0.65 -9.57
N HIS A 99 -0.15 0.60 -10.03
CA HIS A 99 -1.32 1.19 -10.70
C HIS A 99 -1.69 0.46 -12.01
N ALA A 100 -0.72 -0.06 -12.73
CA ALA A 100 -0.91 -0.80 -13.99
C ALA A 100 -0.87 -2.34 -13.79
N TYR A 101 -0.96 -2.82 -12.54
CA TYR A 101 -0.76 -4.23 -12.25
C TYR A 101 -1.80 -5.11 -12.95
N PRO A 102 -1.39 -6.18 -13.68
CA PRO A 102 -2.28 -6.93 -14.57
C PRO A 102 -3.25 -7.88 -13.85
N LYS A 103 -3.12 -8.03 -12.53
CA LYS A 103 -3.96 -8.92 -11.72
C LYS A 103 -4.62 -8.14 -10.59
N PRO A 104 -5.73 -8.61 -10.01
CA PRO A 104 -6.30 -8.00 -8.82
C PRO A 104 -5.26 -7.86 -7.72
N LEU A 105 -5.09 -6.65 -7.21
CA LEU A 105 -4.23 -6.33 -6.08
C LEU A 105 -5.08 -5.71 -4.98
N LEU A 106 -5.13 -6.38 -3.84
CA LEU A 106 -5.80 -5.92 -2.64
C LEU A 106 -4.77 -5.31 -1.69
N ALA A 107 -4.96 -4.06 -1.30
CA ALA A 107 -4.20 -3.43 -0.22
C ALA A 107 -5.01 -3.50 1.08
N LEU A 108 -4.50 -4.22 2.08
CA LEU A 108 -5.10 -4.33 3.42
C LEU A 108 -4.37 -3.39 4.38
N MET A 109 -4.99 -2.28 4.69
CA MET A 109 -4.41 -1.16 5.41
C MET A 109 -4.91 -1.09 6.85
N ASP A 110 -4.00 -1.28 7.80
CA ASP A 110 -4.28 -1.14 9.23
C ASP A 110 -3.27 -0.16 9.86
N GLY A 111 -3.74 0.80 10.66
CA GLY A 111 -2.91 1.84 11.26
C GLY A 111 -2.50 2.96 10.28
N PHE A 112 -1.28 3.48 10.42
CA PHE A 112 -0.81 4.59 9.59
C PHE A 112 -0.53 4.19 8.13
N VAL A 113 -1.01 5.02 7.18
CA VAL A 113 -0.73 4.94 5.74
C VAL A 113 -0.38 6.34 5.27
N LEU A 114 0.90 6.68 5.26
CA LEU A 114 1.36 8.05 5.06
C LEU A 114 2.37 8.15 3.92
N GLY A 115 2.33 9.25 3.18
CA GLY A 115 3.31 9.57 2.15
C GLY A 115 3.53 8.43 1.14
N GLY A 116 4.75 7.91 1.01
CA GLY A 116 5.05 6.74 0.16
C GLY A 116 4.17 5.52 0.45
N GLY A 117 3.62 5.38 1.67
CA GLY A 117 2.61 4.37 1.97
C GLY A 117 1.30 4.58 1.19
N MET A 118 0.92 5.81 0.90
CA MET A 118 -0.20 6.13 0.01
C MET A 118 0.12 5.72 -1.43
N GLY A 119 1.34 5.97 -1.91
CA GLY A 119 1.80 5.54 -3.23
C GLY A 119 1.62 4.03 -3.45
N LEU A 120 2.07 3.23 -2.49
CA LEU A 120 1.94 1.77 -2.54
C LEU A 120 0.50 1.24 -2.62
N VAL A 121 -0.49 2.00 -2.16
CA VAL A 121 -1.87 1.49 -2.06
C VAL A 121 -2.87 2.15 -2.99
N GLN A 122 -2.66 3.41 -3.42
CA GLN A 122 -3.66 4.11 -4.22
C GLN A 122 -3.80 3.58 -5.65
N GLY A 123 -2.81 2.85 -6.15
CA GLY A 123 -2.89 2.09 -7.39
C GLY A 123 -3.55 0.72 -7.29
N ALA A 124 -3.84 0.22 -6.08
CA ALA A 124 -4.44 -1.10 -5.88
C ALA A 124 -5.87 -1.19 -6.43
N SER A 125 -6.26 -2.37 -6.93
CA SER A 125 -7.60 -2.63 -7.45
C SER A 125 -8.67 -2.62 -6.36
N LEU A 126 -8.29 -2.96 -5.12
CA LEU A 126 -9.18 -2.99 -3.96
C LEU A 126 -8.43 -2.48 -2.72
N ARG A 127 -8.93 -1.43 -2.13
CA ARG A 127 -8.34 -0.76 -0.96
C ARG A 127 -9.22 -1.00 0.26
N VAL A 128 -8.77 -1.90 1.13
CA VAL A 128 -9.48 -2.29 2.35
C VAL A 128 -8.79 -1.64 3.54
N VAL A 129 -9.53 -0.92 4.36
CA VAL A 129 -9.05 -0.29 5.58
C VAL A 129 -9.65 -0.93 6.81
N THR A 130 -9.02 -0.75 7.97
CA THR A 130 -9.66 -1.00 9.25
C THR A 130 -10.11 0.33 9.89
N GLU A 131 -10.89 0.26 10.97
CA GLU A 131 -11.26 1.41 11.79
C GLU A 131 -10.06 2.14 12.40
N ARG A 132 -8.90 1.48 12.42
CA ARG A 132 -7.65 2.02 12.98
C ARG A 132 -6.88 2.88 11.99
N VAL A 133 -7.27 2.86 10.70
CA VAL A 133 -6.52 3.56 9.65
C VAL A 133 -6.41 5.06 9.92
N ARG A 134 -5.24 5.57 9.62
CA ARG A 134 -4.93 7.00 9.51
C ARG A 134 -4.10 7.20 8.25
N MET A 135 -4.69 7.84 7.24
CA MET A 135 -4.02 8.04 5.96
C MET A 135 -3.94 9.53 5.60
N GLY A 136 -2.88 9.87 4.89
CA GLY A 136 -2.63 11.25 4.46
C GLY A 136 -1.26 11.44 3.82
N MET A 137 -1.05 12.68 3.35
CA MET A 137 0.19 13.12 2.69
C MET A 137 0.82 14.24 3.54
N PRO A 138 1.67 13.90 4.56
CA PRO A 138 2.20 14.88 5.50
C PRO A 138 3.48 15.58 5.02
N GLU A 139 3.85 15.45 3.75
CA GLU A 139 5.12 15.91 3.16
C GLU A 139 5.38 17.40 3.39
N VAL A 140 4.33 18.22 3.38
CA VAL A 140 4.45 19.67 3.65
C VAL A 140 5.02 19.97 5.04
N GLY A 141 4.83 19.06 6.00
CA GLY A 141 5.39 19.17 7.35
C GLY A 141 6.90 19.04 7.41
N ILE A 142 7.54 18.50 6.37
CA ILE A 142 8.98 18.35 6.24
C ILE A 142 9.56 19.22 5.10
N GLY A 143 8.77 20.17 4.58
CA GLY A 143 9.19 21.06 3.50
C GLY A 143 9.23 20.41 2.12
N TYR A 144 8.46 19.34 1.92
CA TYR A 144 8.32 18.64 0.66
C TYR A 144 6.89 18.80 0.11
N PHE A 145 6.54 18.13 -0.94
CA PHE A 145 5.21 18.14 -1.56
C PHE A 145 4.68 16.69 -1.65
N PRO A 146 3.35 16.49 -1.71
CA PRO A 146 2.75 15.19 -2.00
C PRO A 146 3.21 14.66 -3.35
N ASP A 147 4.07 13.66 -3.34
CA ASP A 147 4.62 12.93 -4.49
C ASP A 147 3.89 11.58 -4.70
N VAL A 148 4.56 10.52 -5.04
CA VAL A 148 4.06 9.12 -5.17
C VAL A 148 2.68 9.00 -5.84
N GLY A 149 2.43 9.81 -6.86
CA GLY A 149 1.13 9.88 -7.52
C GLY A 149 0.09 10.75 -6.82
N GLY A 150 0.47 11.51 -5.77
CA GLY A 150 -0.42 12.40 -5.02
C GLY A 150 -1.18 13.38 -5.89
N SER A 151 -0.53 13.97 -6.89
CA SER A 151 -1.18 14.86 -7.87
C SER A 151 -2.29 14.14 -8.66
N TYR A 152 -2.19 12.83 -8.85
CA TYR A 152 -3.21 12.05 -9.54
C TYR A 152 -4.39 11.74 -8.63
N PHE A 153 -4.18 11.11 -7.47
CA PHE A 153 -5.29 10.67 -6.63
C PHE A 153 -5.91 11.81 -5.82
N LEU A 154 -5.13 12.78 -5.33
CA LEU A 154 -5.68 13.92 -4.59
C LEU A 154 -6.55 14.83 -5.49
N SER A 155 -6.14 15.08 -6.74
CA SER A 155 -6.92 15.91 -7.66
C SER A 155 -8.27 15.30 -8.06
N ARG A 156 -8.52 14.04 -7.73
CA ARG A 156 -9.77 13.32 -8.04
C ARG A 156 -10.71 13.23 -6.85
N LEU A 157 -10.29 13.73 -5.69
CA LEU A 157 -11.16 13.78 -4.52
C LEU A 157 -12.28 14.80 -4.71
N PRO A 158 -13.46 14.61 -4.10
CA PRO A 158 -14.58 15.51 -4.23
C PRO A 158 -14.25 16.92 -3.71
N GLY A 159 -14.73 17.93 -4.41
CA GLY A 159 -14.50 19.35 -4.08
C GLY A 159 -13.01 19.67 -4.02
N GLU A 160 -12.60 20.43 -3.01
CA GLU A 160 -11.21 20.84 -2.78
C GLU A 160 -10.52 20.00 -1.69
N LEU A 161 -11.08 18.84 -1.33
CA LEU A 161 -10.54 18.01 -0.24
C LEU A 161 -9.12 17.53 -0.52
N GLY A 162 -8.80 17.19 -1.77
CA GLY A 162 -7.43 16.79 -2.14
C GLY A 162 -6.43 17.94 -2.00
N THR A 163 -6.78 19.14 -2.45
CA THR A 163 -5.97 20.34 -2.24
C THR A 163 -5.77 20.61 -0.76
N TYR A 164 -6.87 20.54 0.02
CA TYR A 164 -6.82 20.75 1.46
C TYR A 164 -5.89 19.72 2.15
N MET A 165 -6.03 18.44 1.85
CA MET A 165 -5.16 17.39 2.40
C MET A 165 -3.69 17.60 2.01
N GLY A 166 -3.44 17.92 0.75
CA GLY A 166 -2.08 18.10 0.23
C GLY A 166 -1.35 19.31 0.83
N VAL A 167 -2.05 20.42 1.09
CA VAL A 167 -1.41 21.64 1.62
C VAL A 167 -1.38 21.71 3.15
N THR A 168 -2.21 20.90 3.83
CA THR A 168 -2.25 20.88 5.30
C THR A 168 -1.54 19.68 5.91
N GLY A 169 -1.32 18.61 5.14
CA GLY A 169 -0.83 17.33 5.66
C GLY A 169 -1.84 16.63 6.57
N LEU A 170 -3.15 16.97 6.48
CA LEU A 170 -4.19 16.40 7.30
C LEU A 170 -4.26 14.87 7.13
N GLN A 171 -4.39 14.17 8.24
CA GLN A 171 -4.68 12.75 8.25
C GLN A 171 -6.18 12.51 8.43
N ILE A 172 -6.73 11.63 7.61
CA ILE A 172 -8.13 11.20 7.65
C ILE A 172 -8.25 9.78 8.23
N ARG A 173 -9.46 9.43 8.66
CA ARG A 173 -9.81 8.11 9.20
C ARG A 173 -10.63 7.30 8.22
N ALA A 174 -10.97 6.06 8.59
CA ALA A 174 -11.68 5.12 7.73
C ALA A 174 -12.95 5.68 7.09
N ALA A 175 -13.82 6.32 7.86
CA ALA A 175 -15.08 6.89 7.35
C ALA A 175 -14.83 7.98 6.30
N ASP A 176 -13.84 8.86 6.56
CA ASP A 176 -13.48 9.91 5.62
C ASP A 176 -12.83 9.29 4.37
N ALA A 177 -11.93 8.31 4.54
CA ALA A 177 -11.26 7.63 3.44
C ALA A 177 -12.25 6.95 2.47
N LEU A 178 -13.29 6.30 3.01
CA LEU A 178 -14.40 5.74 2.23
C LEU A 178 -15.18 6.85 1.52
N HIS A 179 -15.53 7.91 2.26
CA HIS A 179 -16.33 9.01 1.72
C HIS A 179 -15.65 9.72 0.55
N VAL A 180 -14.34 9.95 0.65
CA VAL A 180 -13.58 10.66 -0.40
C VAL A 180 -13.04 9.73 -1.50
N GLY A 181 -13.23 8.41 -1.38
CA GLY A 181 -12.80 7.43 -2.39
C GLY A 181 -11.31 7.08 -2.32
N LEU A 182 -10.65 7.26 -1.17
CA LEU A 182 -9.28 6.78 -0.93
C LEU A 182 -9.24 5.35 -0.36
N ALA A 183 -10.40 4.82 0.03
CA ALA A 183 -10.60 3.42 0.37
C ALA A 183 -11.93 2.94 -0.20
N ASP A 184 -12.05 1.63 -0.44
CA ASP A 184 -13.23 1.00 -1.04
C ASP A 184 -14.08 0.28 0.01
N TRP A 185 -13.43 -0.35 1.00
CA TRP A 185 -14.10 -1.11 2.05
C TRP A 185 -13.45 -0.89 3.41
N CYS A 186 -14.28 -1.00 4.47
CA CYS A 186 -13.80 -1.02 5.84
C CYS A 186 -14.22 -2.33 6.51
N VAL A 187 -13.25 -3.02 7.11
CA VAL A 187 -13.47 -4.18 7.96
C VAL A 187 -12.97 -3.87 9.36
N SER A 188 -13.52 -4.49 10.40
CA SER A 188 -12.94 -4.31 11.72
C SER A 188 -11.59 -5.03 11.81
N HIS A 189 -10.67 -4.49 12.59
CA HIS A 189 -9.36 -5.09 12.82
C HIS A 189 -9.47 -6.57 13.23
N ASP A 190 -10.43 -6.89 14.09
CA ASP A 190 -10.68 -8.26 14.55
C ASP A 190 -11.14 -9.21 13.45
N GLN A 191 -11.65 -8.68 12.32
CA GLN A 191 -12.10 -9.46 11.17
C GLN A 191 -11.00 -9.76 10.16
N ILE A 192 -9.79 -9.21 10.31
CA ILE A 192 -8.67 -9.48 9.40
C ILE A 192 -8.38 -10.99 9.28
N ALA A 193 -8.42 -11.72 10.40
CA ALA A 193 -8.21 -13.16 10.39
C ALA A 193 -9.32 -13.94 9.65
N GLU A 194 -10.56 -13.43 9.65
CA GLU A 194 -11.65 -14.00 8.85
C GLU A 194 -11.47 -13.70 7.37
N LEU A 195 -11.07 -12.48 7.02
CA LEU A 195 -10.74 -12.11 5.65
C LEU A 195 -9.64 -13.03 5.09
N ASP A 196 -8.59 -13.33 5.88
CA ASP A 196 -7.55 -14.28 5.49
C ASP A 196 -8.11 -15.67 5.22
N ARG A 197 -8.99 -16.16 6.10
CA ARG A 197 -9.66 -17.46 5.90
C ARG A 197 -10.55 -17.50 4.66
N CYS A 198 -11.21 -16.40 4.34
CA CYS A 198 -11.98 -16.28 3.11
C CYS A 198 -11.08 -16.34 1.88
N LEU A 199 -9.98 -15.57 1.85
CA LEU A 199 -9.01 -15.59 0.76
C LEU A 199 -8.40 -16.99 0.56
N ASP A 200 -8.10 -17.69 1.64
CA ASP A 200 -7.54 -19.06 1.58
C ASP A 200 -8.55 -20.11 1.06
N ARG A 201 -9.85 -19.79 1.06
CA ARG A 201 -10.93 -20.67 0.57
C ARG A 201 -11.48 -20.31 -0.80
N MET A 202 -11.14 -19.13 -1.31
CA MET A 202 -11.63 -18.68 -2.62
C MET A 202 -11.21 -19.68 -3.69
N SER A 203 -12.20 -20.30 -4.33
CA SER A 203 -11.98 -21.07 -5.56
C SER A 203 -12.30 -20.19 -6.76
N ARG A 204 -11.59 -20.39 -7.86
CA ARG A 204 -11.89 -19.75 -9.13
C ARG A 204 -13.18 -20.34 -9.71
N SER A 205 -14.36 -19.97 -9.16
CA SER A 205 -15.63 -20.20 -9.83
C SER A 205 -16.00 -18.90 -10.55
N GLU A 206 -16.29 -18.99 -11.83
CA GLU A 206 -16.73 -17.85 -12.66
C GLU A 206 -18.06 -17.23 -12.14
N GLU A 207 -18.73 -17.90 -11.22
CA GLU A 207 -20.01 -17.49 -10.63
C GLU A 207 -19.87 -16.41 -9.53
N HIS A 208 -18.72 -16.27 -8.87
CA HIS A 208 -18.60 -15.35 -7.73
C HIS A 208 -18.29 -13.90 -8.08
N THR A 209 -17.91 -13.59 -9.31
CA THR A 209 -17.78 -12.19 -9.76
C THR A 209 -19.13 -11.48 -9.84
N SER A 210 -20.24 -12.23 -10.01
CA SER A 210 -21.60 -11.69 -10.03
C SER A 210 -22.18 -11.48 -8.62
N GLU A 211 -21.80 -12.29 -7.64
CA GLU A 211 -22.34 -12.17 -6.27
C GLU A 211 -21.72 -10.98 -5.50
N LEU A 212 -20.43 -10.67 -5.70
CA LEU A 212 -19.83 -9.46 -5.13
C LEU A 212 -20.44 -8.18 -5.68
N GLN A 213 -20.94 -8.20 -6.93
CA GLN A 213 -21.67 -7.07 -7.51
C GLN A 213 -23.14 -7.00 -7.06
N SER A 214 -23.76 -8.11 -6.65
CA SER A 214 -25.17 -8.13 -6.24
C SER A 214 -25.40 -7.65 -4.80
N HIS A 215 -24.38 -7.60 -3.96
CA HIS A 215 -24.45 -7.07 -2.59
C HIS A 215 -24.15 -5.57 -2.50
N VAL A 216 -23.93 -4.89 -3.63
CA VAL A 216 -23.60 -3.46 -3.73
C VAL A 216 -24.79 -2.61 -4.19
N ASN A 217 -25.99 -3.19 -4.35
CA ASN A 217 -27.24 -2.46 -4.67
C ASN A 217 -28.15 -2.34 -3.47
#